data_4a53614681fc8a3eef5ebfd681d8ebb6
#
_entry.id   4a53614681fc8a3eef5ebfd681d8ebb6
#
_cell.length_a   1.000
_cell.length_b   1.000
_cell.length_c   1.000
_cell.angle_alpha   90.00
_cell.angle_beta   90.00
_cell.angle_gamma   90.00
#
_symmetry.space_group_name_H-M   'P 1'
#
loop_
_entity.id
_entity.type
_entity.pdbx_description
1 polymer ?
#
loop_
_entity_poly.entity_id
_entity_poly.type
_entity_poly.pdbx_seq_one_letter_code
_entity_poly.pdbx_strand_id
1 'polypeptide(L)' 'MVDPLAVSELADNVERLVRQFQQENQIGVDCISVQNYYDENGLIPGQVIVKVTVGGNT' A
#
# COMPACT_ATOMS: atom_id res chain seq x y z
N MET A 1 15.18 -9.62 -10.11
CA MET A 1 15.09 -10.17 -8.74
C MET A 1 14.86 -9.04 -7.75
N VAL A 2 13.96 -9.25 -6.82
CA VAL A 2 13.62 -8.20 -5.86
C VAL A 2 14.57 -8.26 -4.68
N ASP A 3 15.08 -7.11 -4.30
CA ASP A 3 15.91 -6.97 -3.12
C ASP A 3 15.03 -7.04 -1.87
N PRO A 4 15.29 -7.97 -0.94
CA PRO A 4 14.50 -8.05 0.29
C PRO A 4 14.50 -6.76 1.10
N LEU A 5 15.59 -6.00 1.03
CA LEU A 5 15.67 -4.71 1.71
C LEU A 5 14.68 -3.71 1.13
N ALA A 6 14.51 -3.72 -0.18
CA ALA A 6 13.55 -2.84 -0.84
C ALA A 6 12.13 -3.16 -0.41
N VAL A 7 11.82 -4.44 -0.26
CA VAL A 7 10.48 -4.87 0.21
C VAL A 7 10.24 -4.40 1.63
N SER A 8 11.25 -4.56 2.50
CA SER A 8 11.15 -4.11 3.90
C SER A 8 10.96 -2.60 3.98
N GLU A 9 11.68 -1.85 3.18
CA GLU A 9 11.55 -0.40 3.16
C GLU A 9 10.16 0.03 2.71
N LEU A 10 9.62 -0.64 1.70
CA LEU A 10 8.26 -0.34 1.25
C LEU A 10 7.25 -0.63 2.36
N ALA A 11 7.39 -1.77 3.03
CA ALA A 11 6.50 -2.13 4.11
C ALA A 11 6.57 -1.11 5.26
N ASP A 12 7.76 -0.67 5.61
CA ASP A 12 7.94 0.33 6.66
C ASP A 12 7.33 1.67 6.29
N ASN A 13 7.47 2.07 5.04
CA ASN A 13 6.88 3.31 4.55
C ASN A 13 5.36 3.25 4.56
N VAL A 14 4.80 2.14 4.15
CA VAL A 14 3.35 1.95 4.16
C VAL A 14 2.83 1.98 5.60
N GLU A 15 3.50 1.28 6.50
CA GLU A 15 3.12 1.27 7.92
C GLU A 15 3.12 2.68 8.49
N ARG A 16 4.14 3.46 8.19
CA ARG A 16 4.24 4.84 8.68
C ARG A 16 3.09 5.69 8.16
N LEU A 17 2.77 5.58 6.88
CA LEU A 17 1.68 6.34 6.27
C LEU A 17 0.33 5.93 6.85
N VAL A 18 0.12 4.65 7.05
CA VAL A 18 -1.11 4.15 7.65
C VAL A 18 -1.26 4.67 9.07
N ARG A 19 -0.19 4.60 9.85
CA ARG A 19 -0.22 5.07 11.23
C ARG A 19 -0.54 6.57 11.29
N GLN A 20 0.08 7.35 10.42
CA GLN A 20 -0.18 8.79 10.35
C GLN A 20 -1.64 9.07 10.01
N PHE A 21 -2.18 8.37 9.00
CA PHE A 21 -3.57 8.54 8.61
C PHE A 21 -4.52 8.22 9.76
N GLN A 22 -4.26 7.12 10.46
CA GLN A 22 -5.12 6.68 11.56
C GLN A 22 -5.10 7.69 12.72
N GLN A 23 -3.95 8.28 12.98
CA GLN A 23 -3.85 9.29 14.04
C GLN A 23 -4.57 10.57 13.66
N GLU A 24 -4.46 11.00 12.42
CA GLU A 24 -5.07 12.25 11.97
C GLU A 24 -6.58 12.14 11.80
N ASN A 25 -7.07 10.96 11.42
CA ASN A 25 -8.48 10.79 11.06
C ASN A 25 -9.28 9.98 12.09
N GLN A 26 -8.62 9.43 13.08
CA GLN A 26 -9.27 8.66 14.15
C GLN A 26 -10.09 7.50 13.62
N ILE A 27 -9.57 6.85 12.57
CA ILE A 27 -10.23 5.69 11.98
C ILE A 27 -9.18 4.68 11.57
N GLY A 28 -9.51 3.40 11.69
CA GLY A 28 -8.59 2.34 11.34
C GLY A 28 -8.64 1.98 9.86
N VAL A 29 -7.49 1.67 9.31
CA VAL A 29 -7.38 1.14 7.96
C VAL A 29 -7.50 -0.38 8.06
N ASP A 30 -8.51 -0.94 7.41
CA ASP A 30 -8.75 -2.39 7.45
C ASP A 30 -7.89 -3.12 6.44
N CYS A 31 -7.80 -2.58 5.25
CA CYS A 31 -7.13 -3.28 4.17
C CYS A 31 -6.61 -2.29 3.15
N ILE A 32 -5.45 -2.61 2.62
CA ILE A 32 -4.88 -1.89 1.48
C ILE A 32 -4.66 -2.94 0.40
N SER A 33 -5.24 -2.71 -0.78
CA SER A 33 -5.02 -3.59 -1.91
C SER A 33 -4.35 -2.82 -3.04
N VAL A 34 -3.44 -3.51 -3.70
CA VAL A 34 -2.67 -2.94 -4.80
C VAL A 34 -2.99 -3.74 -6.05
N GLN A 35 -3.36 -3.04 -7.10
CA GLN A 35 -3.62 -3.65 -8.39
C GLN A 35 -2.63 -3.12 -9.41
N ASN A 36 -1.94 -4.03 -10.06
CA ASN A 36 -0.99 -3.69 -11.10
C ASN A 36 -1.55 -4.05 -12.46
N TYR A 37 -0.98 -3.45 -13.51
CA TYR A 37 -1.37 -3.72 -14.87
C TYR A 37 -0.22 -4.40 -15.61
N TYR A 38 -0.57 -5.33 -16.47
CA TYR A 38 0.40 -6.13 -17.23
C TYR A 38 0.04 -6.10 -18.70
N ASP A 39 1.07 -6.15 -19.54
CA ASP A 39 0.90 -6.33 -20.98
C ASP A 39 1.70 -7.56 -21.41
N GLU A 40 1.92 -7.70 -22.73
CA GLU A 40 2.67 -8.84 -23.26
C GLU A 40 4.09 -8.93 -22.73
N ASN A 41 4.66 -7.81 -22.34
CA ASN A 41 6.04 -7.72 -21.86
C ASN A 41 6.15 -7.82 -20.34
N GLY A 42 5.03 -7.91 -19.64
CA GLY A 42 5.01 -8.02 -18.19
C GLY A 42 4.41 -6.79 -17.51
N LEU A 43 4.94 -6.45 -16.36
CA LEU A 43 4.42 -5.35 -15.56
C LEU A 43 4.56 -4.01 -16.28
N ILE A 44 3.49 -3.22 -16.27
CA ILE A 44 3.52 -1.86 -16.78
C ILE A 44 3.86 -0.94 -15.61
N PRO A 45 5.11 -0.43 -15.56
CA PRO A 45 5.51 0.42 -14.43
C PRO A 45 4.74 1.73 -14.42
N GLY A 46 4.42 2.19 -13.22
CA GLY A 46 3.71 3.46 -13.06
C GLY A 46 2.21 3.37 -13.20
N GLN A 47 1.69 2.24 -13.65
CA GLN A 47 0.24 2.03 -13.71
C GLN A 47 -0.17 1.12 -12.56
N VAL A 48 -0.49 1.73 -11.45
CA VAL A 48 -0.86 1.00 -10.24
C VAL A 48 -2.06 1.71 -9.60
N ILE A 49 -2.99 0.91 -9.11
CA ILE A 49 -4.13 1.42 -8.37
C ILE A 49 -4.02 0.90 -6.95
N VAL A 50 -4.11 1.81 -6.00
CA VAL A 50 -4.13 1.47 -4.59
C VAL A 50 -5.51 1.78 -4.04
N LYS A 51 -6.15 0.77 -3.48
CA LYS A 51 -7.46 0.92 -2.85
C LYS A 51 -7.31 0.74 -1.36
N VAL A 52 -7.92 1.64 -0.61
CA VAL A 52 -7.86 1.61 0.85
C VAL A 52 -9.26 1.47 1.39
N THR A 53 -9.45 0.48 2.25
CA THR A 53 -10.71 0.26 2.94
C THR A 53 -10.54 0.71 4.38
N VAL A 54 -11.41 1.59 4.82
CA VAL A 54 -11.42 2.07 6.20
C VAL A 54 -12.74 1.69 6.85
N GLY A 55 -12.74 1.58 8.15
CA GLY A 55 -13.96 1.19 8.84
C GLY A 55 -13.70 0.70 10.23
N GLY A 56 -12.44 0.56 10.58
CA GLY A 56 -12.05 0.16 11.91
C GLY A 56 -12.39 1.24 12.90
N ASN A 57 -13.49 1.07 13.54
CA ASN A 57 -13.94 2.02 14.53
C ASN A 57 -13.21 1.80 15.83
N THR A 58 -12.61 2.81 16.32
CA THR A 58 -11.90 2.74 17.59
C THR A 58 -12.73 3.36 18.70
#